data_53f2caeafc5e4939bd7001297065eccf
#
_entry.id   53f2caeafc5e4939bd7001297065eccf
#
_cell.length_a   1.000
_cell.length_b   1.000
_cell.length_c   1.000
_cell.angle_alpha   90.00
_cell.angle_beta   90.00
_cell.angle_gamma   90.00
#
_symmetry.space_group_name_H-M   'P 1'
#
loop_
_entity.id
_entity.type
_entity.pdbx_description
1 polymer ?
#
loop_
_entity_poly.entity_id
_entity_poly.type
_entity_poly.pdbx_seq_one_letter_code
_entity_poly.pdbx_strand_id
1 'polypeptide(L)'
;MHQEEKYINDTSIKNQSTFTTAKGKKLFGGGGITPDKVITINSILFDTTLNQLYEQNTIGNFSYRYYIAHKSEINQFKSISEFDQQFKVDDAIIEQLYAFASANKITISLSSNYAKEFTKIRIKALMARIAFGETGYFYVLNNKEEMFQVAVKSIAQ
;
A
#
# COMPACT_ATOMS: atom_id res chain seq x y z
N MET A 1 -22.91 -5.10 11.05
CA MET A 1 -23.27 -4.58 9.74
C MET A 1 -22.33 -5.28 8.76
N HIS A 2 -22.82 -6.40 8.13
CA HIS A 2 -22.03 -7.20 7.20
C HIS A 2 -21.81 -6.40 5.92
N GLN A 3 -20.54 -6.13 5.56
CA GLN A 3 -20.22 -5.69 4.22
C GLN A 3 -20.41 -6.88 3.29
N GLU A 4 -21.35 -6.74 2.36
CA GLU A 4 -21.59 -7.72 1.29
C GLU A 4 -20.32 -7.84 0.44
N GLU A 5 -19.73 -9.03 0.43
CA GLU A 5 -18.66 -9.41 -0.49
C GLU A 5 -19.24 -9.31 -1.91
N LYS A 6 -18.86 -8.25 -2.62
CA LYS A 6 -19.28 -8.02 -4.00
C LYS A 6 -18.48 -8.96 -4.91
N TYR A 7 -18.99 -10.16 -5.11
CA TYR A 7 -18.43 -11.08 -6.10
C TYR A 7 -18.57 -10.48 -7.50
N ILE A 8 -17.48 -10.44 -8.24
CA ILE A 8 -17.52 -10.15 -9.67
C ILE A 8 -18.20 -11.33 -10.33
N ASN A 9 -19.48 -11.18 -10.69
CA ASN A 9 -20.19 -12.12 -11.55
C ASN A 9 -19.64 -11.99 -12.98
N ASP A 10 -18.60 -12.72 -13.27
CA ASP A 10 -18.15 -12.90 -14.65
C ASP A 10 -19.15 -13.83 -15.35
N THR A 11 -19.99 -13.26 -16.20
CA THR A 11 -21.01 -13.97 -16.96
C THR A 11 -20.44 -14.95 -17.99
N SER A 12 -19.13 -15.02 -18.18
CA SER A 12 -18.44 -16.00 -19.01
C SER A 12 -18.39 -17.43 -18.40
N ILE A 13 -18.78 -17.57 -17.12
CA ILE A 13 -18.69 -18.83 -16.37
C ILE A 13 -19.86 -19.81 -16.66
N LYS A 14 -20.88 -19.41 -17.43
CA LYS A 14 -22.13 -20.20 -17.56
C LYS A 14 -22.03 -21.57 -18.24
N ASN A 15 -20.89 -21.96 -18.80
CA ASN A 15 -20.73 -23.25 -19.50
C ASN A 15 -19.45 -24.03 -19.11
N GLN A 16 -19.01 -23.94 -17.85
CA GLN A 16 -17.79 -24.62 -17.43
C GLN A 16 -18.07 -25.94 -16.73
N SER A 17 -17.27 -26.97 -17.07
CA SER A 17 -17.29 -28.26 -16.36
C SER A 17 -16.90 -28.04 -14.90
N THR A 18 -17.69 -28.58 -13.97
CA THR A 18 -17.40 -28.49 -12.53
C THR A 18 -16.74 -29.77 -12.06
N PHE A 19 -15.61 -29.63 -11.38
CA PHE A 19 -14.88 -30.73 -10.75
C PHE A 19 -14.89 -30.54 -9.23
N THR A 20 -14.87 -31.64 -8.49
CA THR A 20 -14.81 -31.61 -7.03
C THR A 20 -13.52 -32.29 -6.56
N THR A 21 -12.76 -31.60 -5.73
CA THR A 21 -11.55 -32.17 -5.11
C THR A 21 -11.90 -33.24 -4.08
N ALA A 22 -10.93 -34.08 -3.70
CA ALA A 22 -11.11 -35.08 -2.64
C ALA A 22 -11.56 -34.48 -1.30
N LYS A 23 -11.30 -33.19 -1.06
CA LYS A 23 -11.75 -32.43 0.14
C LYS A 23 -13.10 -31.70 -0.06
N GLY A 24 -13.82 -31.99 -1.14
CA GLY A 24 -15.15 -31.41 -1.40
C GLY A 24 -15.17 -30.00 -1.99
N LYS A 25 -14.01 -29.39 -2.33
CA LYS A 25 -13.94 -28.08 -2.94
C LYS A 25 -14.33 -28.17 -4.44
N LYS A 26 -15.27 -27.33 -4.86
CA LYS A 26 -15.68 -27.23 -6.28
C LYS A 26 -14.65 -26.41 -7.06
N LEU A 27 -14.22 -26.94 -8.19
CA LEU A 27 -13.36 -26.27 -9.15
C LEU A 27 -14.11 -26.13 -10.47
N PHE A 28 -13.91 -25.02 -11.15
CA PHE A 28 -14.49 -24.78 -12.49
C PHE A 28 -13.41 -25.03 -13.55
N GLY A 29 -13.74 -25.82 -14.57
CA GLY A 29 -12.84 -26.11 -15.68
C GLY A 29 -13.05 -25.14 -16.85
N GLY A 30 -11.95 -24.77 -17.54
CA GLY A 30 -11.98 -23.90 -18.72
C GLY A 30 -11.98 -22.40 -18.39
N GLY A 31 -10.89 -21.71 -18.61
CA GLY A 31 -10.79 -20.26 -18.39
C GLY A 31 -9.71 -19.81 -17.40
N GLY A 32 -8.88 -20.75 -16.93
CA GLY A 32 -7.79 -20.43 -16.00
C GLY A 32 -8.14 -20.70 -14.52
N ILE A 33 -7.31 -20.20 -13.61
CA ILE A 33 -7.48 -20.39 -12.18
C ILE A 33 -8.32 -19.24 -11.64
N THR A 34 -9.48 -19.55 -11.06
CA THR A 34 -10.32 -18.58 -10.36
C THR A 34 -9.77 -18.42 -8.93
N PRO A 35 -9.44 -17.21 -8.48
CA PRO A 35 -8.98 -16.98 -7.12
C PRO A 35 -10.09 -17.23 -6.09
N ASP A 36 -9.73 -17.75 -4.92
CA ASP A 36 -10.69 -17.96 -3.82
C ASP A 36 -11.17 -16.64 -3.19
N LYS A 37 -10.36 -15.60 -3.28
CA LYS A 37 -10.68 -14.25 -2.79
C LYS A 37 -10.28 -13.22 -3.82
N VAL A 38 -11.20 -12.32 -4.16
CA VAL A 38 -10.98 -11.18 -5.04
C VAL A 38 -10.94 -9.92 -4.18
N ILE A 39 -9.86 -9.18 -4.28
CA ILE A 39 -9.73 -7.87 -3.62
C ILE A 39 -9.83 -6.82 -4.71
N THR A 40 -10.83 -5.95 -4.60
CA THR A 40 -11.03 -4.87 -5.56
C THR A 40 -9.99 -3.79 -5.32
N ILE A 41 -9.16 -3.51 -6.32
CA ILE A 41 -8.25 -2.38 -6.29
C ILE A 41 -9.08 -1.10 -6.35
N ASN A 42 -8.89 -0.22 -5.37
CA ASN A 42 -9.58 1.05 -5.35
C ASN A 42 -9.08 1.92 -6.53
N SER A 43 -9.99 2.39 -7.39
CA SER A 43 -9.69 3.20 -8.59
C SER A 43 -8.98 4.53 -8.28
N ILE A 44 -8.89 4.91 -7.02
CA ILE A 44 -8.14 6.09 -6.55
C ILE A 44 -6.62 5.96 -6.79
N LEU A 45 -6.09 4.75 -7.06
CA LEU A 45 -4.72 4.55 -7.53
C LEU A 45 -4.43 5.24 -8.88
N PHE A 46 -5.47 5.71 -9.58
CA PHE A 46 -5.36 6.49 -10.81
C PHE A 46 -5.45 8.01 -10.59
N ASP A 47 -5.27 8.48 -9.34
CA ASP A 47 -5.17 9.91 -9.05
C ASP A 47 -3.96 10.51 -9.80
N THR A 48 -4.23 11.48 -10.67
CA THR A 48 -3.21 12.12 -11.50
C THR A 48 -2.11 12.79 -10.67
N THR A 49 -2.45 13.28 -9.48
CA THR A 49 -1.51 13.88 -8.54
C THR A 49 -0.55 12.85 -7.97
N LEU A 50 -1.07 11.69 -7.57
CA LEU A 50 -0.23 10.58 -7.12
C LEU A 50 0.72 10.12 -8.23
N ASN A 51 0.25 10.01 -9.47
CA ASN A 51 1.07 9.63 -10.60
C ASN A 51 2.22 10.63 -10.83
N GLN A 52 1.96 11.94 -10.78
CA GLN A 52 2.99 12.97 -10.90
C GLN A 52 4.05 12.87 -9.79
N LEU A 53 3.62 12.60 -8.55
CA LEU A 53 4.53 12.40 -7.43
C LEU A 53 5.46 11.19 -7.61
N TYR A 54 4.96 10.14 -8.27
CA TYR A 54 5.74 8.95 -8.60
C TYR A 54 6.68 9.18 -9.77
N GLU A 55 6.19 9.70 -10.89
CA GLU A 55 6.98 9.93 -12.11
C GLU A 55 8.19 10.82 -11.84
N GLN A 56 8.04 11.85 -11.02
CA GLN A 56 9.11 12.79 -10.67
C GLN A 56 9.93 12.36 -9.45
N ASN A 57 9.65 11.18 -8.89
CA ASN A 57 10.26 10.68 -7.65
C ASN A 57 10.22 11.69 -6.48
N THR A 58 9.20 12.53 -6.43
CA THR A 58 9.09 13.62 -5.45
C THR A 58 9.03 13.10 -4.02
N ILE A 59 8.23 12.05 -3.79
CA ILE A 59 8.12 11.41 -2.46
C ILE A 59 9.46 10.81 -2.05
N GLY A 60 10.19 10.16 -2.97
CA GLY A 60 11.50 9.58 -2.70
C GLY A 60 12.53 10.63 -2.29
N ASN A 61 12.64 11.71 -3.08
CA ASN A 61 13.55 12.81 -2.83
C ASN A 61 13.23 13.54 -1.52
N PHE A 62 11.95 13.78 -1.24
CA PHE A 62 11.50 14.35 0.02
C PHE A 62 11.86 13.45 1.21
N SER A 63 11.51 12.16 1.14
CA SER A 63 11.78 11.20 2.21
C SER A 63 13.26 11.10 2.55
N TYR A 64 14.11 11.10 1.53
CA TYR A 64 15.56 11.10 1.72
C TYR A 64 16.04 12.37 2.44
N ARG A 65 15.59 13.56 2.00
CA ARG A 65 15.96 14.83 2.63
C ARG A 65 15.46 14.92 4.07
N TYR A 66 14.23 14.50 4.30
CA TYR A 66 13.66 14.47 5.64
C TYR A 66 14.46 13.54 6.55
N TYR A 67 14.79 12.33 6.07
CA TYR A 67 15.62 11.40 6.81
C TYR A 67 16.97 12.01 7.18
N ILE A 68 17.67 12.65 6.26
CA ILE A 68 18.97 13.27 6.53
C ILE A 68 18.85 14.35 7.60
N ALA A 69 17.81 15.18 7.57
CA ALA A 69 17.57 16.23 8.55
C ALA A 69 17.25 15.68 9.96
N HIS A 70 16.61 14.50 10.03
CA HIS A 70 16.15 13.88 11.28
C HIS A 70 16.90 12.56 11.59
N LYS A 71 18.08 12.37 11.01
CA LYS A 71 18.83 11.11 11.09
C LYS A 71 19.10 10.66 12.51
N SER A 72 19.46 11.59 13.41
CA SER A 72 19.70 11.27 14.82
C SER A 72 18.48 10.73 15.54
N GLU A 73 17.30 11.25 15.24
CA GLU A 73 16.03 10.83 15.83
C GLU A 73 15.59 9.47 15.26
N ILE A 74 15.68 9.31 13.93
CA ILE A 74 15.24 8.07 13.26
C ILE A 74 16.18 6.90 13.62
N ASN A 75 17.48 7.13 13.74
CA ASN A 75 18.43 6.08 14.07
C ASN A 75 18.40 5.66 15.56
N GLN A 76 17.60 6.29 16.40
CA GLN A 76 17.39 5.83 17.79
C GLN A 76 16.52 4.59 17.86
N PHE A 77 15.67 4.34 16.84
CA PHE A 77 14.84 3.14 16.78
C PHE A 77 15.72 1.89 16.61
N LYS A 78 15.63 0.98 17.57
CA LYS A 78 16.45 -0.24 17.61
C LYS A 78 15.96 -1.33 16.67
N SER A 79 14.73 -1.23 16.21
CA SER A 79 14.13 -2.23 15.33
C SER A 79 13.10 -1.60 14.39
N ILE A 80 12.82 -2.32 13.29
CA ILE A 80 11.77 -1.94 12.32
C ILE A 80 10.41 -1.88 13.00
N SER A 81 10.12 -2.82 13.91
CA SER A 81 8.86 -2.86 14.64
C SER A 81 8.68 -1.63 15.54
N GLU A 82 9.74 -1.24 16.26
CA GLU A 82 9.72 -0.03 17.09
C GLU A 82 9.50 1.22 16.24
N PHE A 83 10.23 1.34 15.13
CA PHE A 83 10.04 2.43 14.16
C PHE A 83 8.60 2.47 13.63
N ASP A 84 8.04 1.33 13.21
CA ASP A 84 6.67 1.30 12.66
C ASP A 84 5.61 1.65 13.71
N GLN A 85 5.81 1.30 14.96
CA GLN A 85 4.88 1.63 16.03
C GLN A 85 4.94 3.10 16.47
N GLN A 86 6.14 3.66 16.58
CA GLN A 86 6.36 4.96 17.22
C GLN A 86 6.49 6.11 16.22
N PHE A 87 7.19 5.91 15.10
CA PHE A 87 7.33 6.96 14.09
C PHE A 87 6.02 7.16 13.33
N LYS A 88 5.51 8.40 13.35
CA LYS A 88 4.27 8.76 12.65
C LYS A 88 4.56 9.84 11.61
N VAL A 89 4.10 9.62 10.40
CA VAL A 89 4.04 10.66 9.38
C VAL A 89 2.71 11.39 9.57
N ASP A 90 2.77 12.51 10.27
CA ASP A 90 1.62 13.35 10.56
C ASP A 90 1.34 14.38 9.45
N ASP A 91 0.36 15.24 9.68
CA ASP A 91 -0.01 16.29 8.72
C ASP A 91 1.07 17.35 8.59
N ALA A 92 1.89 17.58 9.63
CA ALA A 92 3.00 18.53 9.54
C ALA A 92 4.08 18.05 8.56
N ILE A 93 4.31 16.75 8.48
CA ILE A 93 5.24 16.18 7.48
C ILE A 93 4.64 16.28 6.06
N ILE A 94 3.33 16.14 5.91
CA ILE A 94 2.64 16.34 4.62
C ILE A 94 2.75 17.81 4.17
N GLU A 95 2.59 18.77 5.06
CA GLU A 95 2.79 20.19 4.73
C GLU A 95 4.24 20.48 4.30
N GLN A 96 5.22 19.83 4.90
CA GLN A 96 6.62 19.91 4.44
C GLN A 96 6.81 19.30 3.05
N LEU A 97 6.10 18.20 2.72
CA LEU A 97 6.09 17.64 1.37
C LEU A 97 5.52 18.65 0.36
N TYR A 98 4.43 19.36 0.70
CA TYR A 98 3.85 20.41 -0.15
C TYR A 98 4.85 21.53 -0.39
N ALA A 99 5.48 22.01 0.67
CA ALA A 99 6.50 23.07 0.54
C ALA A 99 7.69 22.61 -0.32
N PHE A 100 8.15 21.36 -0.13
CA PHE A 100 9.23 20.79 -0.94
C PHE A 100 8.84 20.68 -2.42
N ALA A 101 7.64 20.20 -2.72
CA ALA A 101 7.15 20.09 -4.09
C ALA A 101 7.02 21.46 -4.76
N SER A 102 6.42 22.44 -4.07
CA SER A 102 6.28 23.80 -4.54
C SER A 102 7.62 24.44 -4.87
N ALA A 103 8.63 24.27 -4.01
CA ALA A 103 9.99 24.75 -4.25
C ALA A 103 10.63 24.14 -5.52
N ASN A 104 10.19 22.94 -5.92
CA ASN A 104 10.62 22.26 -7.14
C ASN A 104 9.63 22.47 -8.31
N LYS A 105 8.73 23.46 -8.22
CA LYS A 105 7.71 23.80 -9.23
C LYS A 105 6.73 22.65 -9.54
N ILE A 106 6.49 21.78 -8.56
CA ILE A 106 5.53 20.68 -8.63
C ILE A 106 4.31 21.07 -7.83
N THR A 107 3.15 21.14 -8.47
CA THR A 107 1.87 21.40 -7.79
C THR A 107 1.29 20.08 -7.33
N ILE A 108 1.03 19.95 -6.03
CA ILE A 108 0.43 18.77 -5.42
C ILE A 108 -0.88 19.15 -4.77
N SER A 109 -1.92 18.34 -4.95
CA SER A 109 -3.16 18.42 -4.20
C SER A 109 -3.62 17.02 -3.83
N LEU A 110 -3.33 16.58 -2.61
CA LEU A 110 -3.87 15.33 -2.06
C LEU A 110 -5.31 15.58 -1.60
N SER A 111 -6.24 15.60 -2.55
CA SER A 111 -7.63 16.00 -2.33
C SER A 111 -8.47 14.97 -1.56
N SER A 112 -8.06 13.71 -1.55
CA SER A 112 -8.76 12.63 -0.83
C SER A 112 -7.99 12.21 0.42
N ASN A 113 -8.74 11.83 1.47
CA ASN A 113 -8.13 11.23 2.67
C ASN A 113 -7.32 9.97 2.34
N TYR A 114 -7.77 9.20 1.36
CA TYR A 114 -7.06 8.02 0.89
C TYR A 114 -5.69 8.37 0.29
N ALA A 115 -5.63 9.34 -0.64
CA ALA A 115 -4.38 9.77 -1.24
C ALA A 115 -3.39 10.30 -0.18
N LYS A 116 -3.91 11.03 0.81
CA LYS A 116 -3.13 11.54 1.93
C LYS A 116 -2.55 10.40 2.79
N GLU A 117 -3.37 9.45 3.22
CA GLU A 117 -2.93 8.31 4.03
C GLU A 117 -1.97 7.39 3.24
N PHE A 118 -2.26 7.15 1.97
CA PHE A 118 -1.37 6.40 1.09
C PHE A 118 0.02 7.07 0.98
N THR A 119 0.05 8.40 0.82
CA THR A 119 1.30 9.17 0.78
C THR A 119 2.06 9.08 2.10
N LYS A 120 1.38 9.18 3.24
CA LYS A 120 1.99 9.02 4.57
C LYS A 120 2.66 7.65 4.74
N ILE A 121 1.95 6.58 4.35
CA ILE A 121 2.48 5.22 4.40
C ILE A 121 3.73 5.11 3.50
N ARG A 122 3.68 5.69 2.31
CA ARG A 122 4.79 5.65 1.35
C ARG A 122 6.02 6.38 1.85
N ILE A 123 5.86 7.58 2.41
CA ILE A 123 6.94 8.34 3.04
C ILE A 123 7.58 7.50 4.16
N LYS A 124 6.76 6.95 5.05
CA LYS A 124 7.22 6.11 6.16
C LYS A 124 8.01 4.88 5.67
N ALA A 125 7.49 4.19 4.66
CA ALA A 125 8.14 3.02 4.08
C ALA A 125 9.50 3.37 3.45
N LEU A 126 9.60 4.51 2.75
CA LEU A 126 10.85 4.98 2.17
C LEU A 126 11.88 5.36 3.24
N MET A 127 11.45 5.96 4.35
CA MET A 127 12.34 6.21 5.50
C MET A 127 12.80 4.91 6.15
N ALA A 128 11.89 3.95 6.31
CA ALA A 128 12.24 2.61 6.81
C ALA A 128 13.25 1.90 5.88
N ARG A 129 13.12 2.10 4.56
CA ARG A 129 14.11 1.59 3.59
C ARG A 129 15.50 2.16 3.82
N ILE A 130 15.59 3.45 4.06
CA ILE A 130 16.88 4.12 4.29
C ILE A 130 17.52 3.65 5.62
N ALA A 131 16.71 3.52 6.67
CA ALA A 131 17.19 3.16 8.00
C ALA A 131 17.46 1.66 8.18
N PHE A 132 16.64 0.79 7.58
CA PHE A 132 16.62 -0.66 7.82
C PHE A 132 16.69 -1.51 6.54
N GLY A 133 16.96 -0.90 5.39
CA GLY A 133 17.03 -1.60 4.10
C GLY A 133 15.66 -2.02 3.54
N GLU A 134 15.68 -2.88 2.51
CA GLU A 134 14.48 -3.36 1.82
C GLU A 134 13.49 -4.05 2.77
N THR A 135 13.99 -4.77 3.76
CA THR A 135 13.15 -5.42 4.77
C THR A 135 12.28 -4.41 5.51
N GLY A 136 12.85 -3.23 5.85
CA GLY A 136 12.11 -2.13 6.48
C GLY A 136 11.01 -1.58 5.60
N TYR A 137 11.30 -1.41 4.32
CA TYR A 137 10.34 -0.94 3.34
C TYR A 137 9.11 -1.84 3.25
N PHE A 138 9.34 -3.13 2.99
CA PHE A 138 8.24 -4.08 2.85
C PHE A 138 7.51 -4.36 4.17
N TYR A 139 8.21 -4.30 5.31
CA TYR A 139 7.56 -4.41 6.61
C TYR A 139 6.47 -3.35 6.81
N VAL A 140 6.81 -2.08 6.55
CA VAL A 140 5.87 -0.97 6.70
C VAL A 140 4.72 -1.06 5.71
N LEU A 141 4.99 -1.39 4.44
CA LEU A 141 3.94 -1.52 3.41
C LEU A 141 3.00 -2.68 3.72
N ASN A 142 3.53 -3.88 3.96
CA ASN A 142 2.73 -5.09 4.16
C ASN A 142 1.83 -5.00 5.39
N ASN A 143 2.28 -4.30 6.45
CA ASN A 143 1.45 -4.07 7.64
C ASN A 143 0.23 -3.17 7.38
N LYS A 144 0.22 -2.42 6.27
CA LYS A 144 -0.84 -1.47 5.93
C LYS A 144 -1.62 -1.86 4.68
N GLU A 145 -1.13 -2.81 3.90
CA GLU A 145 -1.74 -3.21 2.65
C GLU A 145 -2.82 -4.28 2.89
N GLU A 146 -4.06 -3.95 2.56
CA GLU A 146 -5.22 -4.81 2.78
C GLU A 146 -5.06 -6.17 2.08
N MET A 147 -4.56 -6.15 0.84
CA MET A 147 -4.34 -7.37 0.05
C MET A 147 -3.38 -8.33 0.76
N PHE A 148 -2.28 -7.81 1.30
CA PHE A 148 -1.32 -8.62 2.07
C PHE A 148 -1.95 -9.18 3.34
N GLN A 149 -2.71 -8.35 4.09
CA GLN A 149 -3.37 -8.78 5.32
C GLN A 149 -4.43 -9.87 5.07
N VAL A 150 -5.18 -9.75 3.98
CA VAL A 150 -6.16 -10.79 3.57
C VAL A 150 -5.44 -12.08 3.17
N ALA A 151 -4.33 -12.00 2.41
CA ALA A 151 -3.55 -13.17 2.02
C ALA A 151 -3.01 -13.92 3.25
N VAL A 152 -2.37 -13.20 4.18
CA VAL A 152 -1.82 -13.81 5.42
C VAL A 152 -2.91 -14.51 6.24
N LYS A 153 -4.06 -13.84 6.44
CA LYS A 153 -5.21 -14.44 7.16
C LYS A 153 -5.76 -15.68 6.45
N SER A 154 -5.67 -15.75 5.13
CA SER A 154 -6.17 -16.89 4.34
C SER A 154 -5.28 -18.11 4.42
N ILE A 155 -3.97 -17.92 4.63
CA ILE A 155 -3.00 -19.01 4.76
C ILE A 155 -2.98 -19.57 6.20
N ALA A 156 -3.33 -18.73 7.20
CA ALA A 156 -3.34 -19.10 8.60
C ALA A 156 -4.58 -19.93 9.04
N GLN A 157 -5.53 -20.16 8.13
CA GLN A 157 -6.71 -21.01 8.31
C GLN A 157 -6.46 -22.40 7.74
#